data_a3fef3f287fd95b8f6a4568f3979a379
#
_entry.id   a3fef3f287fd95b8f6a4568f3979a379
#
_cell.length_a   1.000
_cell.length_b   1.000
_cell.length_c   1.000
_cell.angle_alpha   90.00
_cell.angle_beta   90.00
_cell.angle_gamma   90.00
#
_symmetry.space_group_name_H-M   'P 1'
#
loop_
_entity.id
_entity.type
_entity.pdbx_description
1 polymer ?
#
loop_
_entity_poly.entity_id
_entity_poly.type
_entity_poly.pdbx_seq_one_letter_code
_entity_poly.pdbx_strand_id
1 'polypeptide(L)'
;MSARLLAGIVALGLVGLLVAGALGEGPAPERRSAAPSDTTDTLYTQRPPSRNGIGKVYLGREISKVMGHRGANWLERPARESKERPDLLVDSLPVDASDTVADIGAGTGYLSFRVAPRVPQGNVLAVDIQPEMLSMIRTRIAEREVDNVVPVRGTVTDPQLPADSVDLAYMVDAYHEFSHPYEMMTALYEALTPGGRVVLVEYRREDPSIPIKTLHKMTEAQT
;
A
#
# COMPACT_ATOMS: atom_id res chain seq x y z
N MET A 1 0.31 28.89 -2.10
CA MET A 1 1.44 28.11 -2.65
C MET A 1 1.01 26.66 -2.63
N SER A 2 0.73 26.10 -3.80
CA SER A 2 0.15 24.76 -3.95
C SER A 2 1.22 23.71 -3.74
N ALA A 3 1.02 22.84 -2.75
CA ALA A 3 1.76 21.59 -2.67
C ALA A 3 1.37 20.73 -3.88
N ARG A 4 2.29 20.55 -4.82
CA ARG A 4 2.07 19.62 -5.93
C ARG A 4 2.30 18.22 -5.41
N LEU A 5 1.21 17.48 -5.24
CA LEU A 5 1.23 16.04 -5.05
C LEU A 5 1.57 15.42 -6.41
N LEU A 6 2.68 14.68 -6.50
CA LEU A 6 2.95 13.89 -7.68
C LEU A 6 2.46 12.46 -7.39
N ALA A 7 1.44 12.05 -8.11
CA ALA A 7 1.01 10.66 -8.15
C ALA A 7 1.85 9.96 -9.22
N GLY A 8 2.71 9.05 -8.80
CA GLY A 8 3.37 8.13 -9.73
C GLY A 8 2.47 6.92 -9.93
N ILE A 9 1.95 6.73 -11.13
CA ILE A 9 1.23 5.53 -11.52
C ILE A 9 2.27 4.58 -12.09
N VAL A 10 2.64 3.55 -11.35
CA VAL A 10 3.47 2.46 -11.88
C VAL A 10 2.53 1.38 -12.40
N ALA A 11 2.29 1.38 -13.71
CA ALA A 11 1.63 0.27 -14.39
C ALA A 11 2.68 -0.84 -14.60
N LEU A 12 2.61 -1.93 -13.84
CA LEU A 12 3.34 -3.15 -14.18
C LEU A 12 2.63 -3.84 -15.34
N GLY A 13 3.16 -3.58 -16.56
CA GLY A 13 2.72 -4.30 -17.76
C GLY A 13 3.25 -5.73 -17.77
N LEU A 14 2.35 -6.70 -17.90
CA LEU A 14 2.67 -8.09 -18.17
C LEU A 14 3.24 -8.19 -19.59
N VAL A 15 4.51 -8.60 -19.72
CA VAL A 15 5.07 -9.06 -20.99
C VAL A 15 4.61 -10.51 -21.18
N GLY A 16 3.56 -10.70 -21.96
CA GLY A 16 3.11 -12.01 -22.40
C GLY A 16 4.08 -12.60 -23.41
N LEU A 17 4.78 -13.67 -23.05
CA LEU A 17 5.53 -14.50 -23.98
C LEU A 17 4.61 -15.65 -24.45
N LEU A 18 4.05 -15.55 -25.65
CA LEU A 18 3.39 -16.66 -26.34
C LEU A 18 4.45 -17.60 -26.89
N VAL A 19 4.55 -18.80 -26.36
CA VAL A 19 5.23 -19.93 -27.03
C VAL A 19 4.21 -21.02 -27.24
N ALA A 20 3.79 -21.19 -28.52
CA ALA A 20 3.05 -22.35 -28.96
C ALA A 20 4.05 -23.48 -29.25
N GLY A 21 3.88 -24.62 -28.63
CA GLY A 21 4.64 -25.84 -28.94
C GLY A 21 3.94 -27.05 -28.38
N ALA A 22 3.44 -27.89 -29.27
CA ALA A 22 2.68 -29.09 -28.98
C ALA A 22 3.57 -30.31 -28.67
N LEU A 23 2.95 -31.25 -27.88
CA LEU A 23 3.19 -32.69 -27.84
C LEU A 23 4.38 -33.19 -26.99
N GLY A 24 4.03 -33.98 -25.99
CA GLY A 24 4.91 -34.91 -25.27
C GLY A 24 4.45 -35.18 -23.85
N GLU A 25 3.58 -36.22 -23.68
CA GLU A 25 3.28 -36.76 -22.34
C GLU A 25 4.54 -37.46 -21.79
N GLY A 26 5.18 -36.79 -20.84
CA GLY A 26 6.20 -37.36 -19.98
C GLY A 26 5.73 -37.32 -18.53
N PRO A 27 6.19 -38.21 -17.63
CA PRO A 27 5.73 -38.28 -16.26
C PRO A 27 5.99 -36.92 -15.55
N ALA A 28 4.99 -36.48 -14.76
CA ALA A 28 5.04 -35.25 -14.01
C ALA A 28 6.30 -35.18 -13.14
N PRO A 29 7.10 -34.10 -13.22
CA PRO A 29 8.20 -33.92 -12.29
C PRO A 29 7.63 -33.69 -10.88
N GLU A 30 8.09 -34.50 -9.93
CA GLU A 30 7.89 -34.27 -8.50
C GLU A 30 8.26 -32.82 -8.19
N ARG A 31 7.28 -32.06 -7.68
CA ARG A 31 7.54 -30.73 -7.11
C ARG A 31 8.52 -30.93 -5.94
N ARG A 32 9.79 -30.76 -6.21
CA ARG A 32 10.74 -30.46 -5.13
C ARG A 32 10.28 -29.13 -4.53
N SER A 33 9.80 -29.19 -3.32
CA SER A 33 9.69 -28.03 -2.43
C SER A 33 11.09 -27.41 -2.34
N ALA A 34 11.37 -26.44 -3.19
CA ALA A 34 12.51 -25.58 -3.02
C ALA A 34 12.19 -24.76 -1.76
N ALA A 35 12.94 -24.96 -0.71
CA ALA A 35 12.99 -24.03 0.40
C ALA A 35 13.25 -22.63 -0.20
N PRO A 36 12.58 -21.56 0.31
CA PRO A 36 12.81 -20.22 -0.19
C PRO A 36 14.28 -19.90 -0.04
N SER A 37 14.99 -19.83 -1.16
CA SER A 37 16.40 -19.48 -1.21
C SER A 37 16.55 -18.01 -0.79
N ASP A 38 17.34 -17.77 0.17
CA ASP A 38 18.16 -16.67 0.73
C ASP A 38 18.33 -15.36 -0.10
N THR A 39 17.40 -15.02 -1.01
CA THR A 39 17.41 -13.78 -1.78
C THR A 39 16.97 -12.56 -0.95
N THR A 40 16.23 -12.76 0.12
CA THR A 40 15.75 -11.68 0.99
C THR A 40 16.86 -11.09 1.85
N ASP A 41 17.86 -11.88 2.26
CA ASP A 41 18.99 -11.38 3.08
C ASP A 41 19.88 -10.36 2.32
N THR A 42 19.88 -10.39 0.99
CA THR A 42 20.65 -9.43 0.17
C THR A 42 19.93 -8.11 -0.08
N LEU A 43 18.59 -8.07 0.07
CA LEU A 43 17.78 -6.88 -0.18
C LEU A 43 17.81 -5.86 0.97
N TYR A 44 18.11 -6.33 2.18
CA TYR A 44 18.13 -5.53 3.37
C TYR A 44 19.54 -5.45 3.97
N THR A 45 19.90 -4.26 4.44
CA THR A 45 21.10 -4.07 5.27
C THR A 45 20.71 -3.44 6.60
N GLN A 46 21.56 -3.62 7.61
CA GLN A 46 21.35 -3.09 8.95
C GLN A 46 22.38 -2.00 9.24
N ARG A 47 21.95 -0.97 9.97
CA ARG A 47 22.81 0.08 10.52
C ARG A 47 22.25 0.58 11.86
N PRO A 48 23.01 1.32 12.66
CA PRO A 48 22.44 2.01 13.81
C PRO A 48 21.25 2.87 13.39
N PRO A 49 20.09 2.75 14.06
CA PRO A 49 18.88 3.49 13.67
C PRO A 49 19.08 4.99 13.83
N SER A 50 18.67 5.75 12.81
CA SER A 50 18.57 7.20 12.93
C SER A 50 17.40 7.60 13.85
N ARG A 51 17.30 8.88 14.22
CA ARG A 51 16.24 9.38 15.11
C ARG A 51 14.83 8.96 14.67
N ASN A 52 14.56 8.95 13.36
CA ASN A 52 13.26 8.67 12.77
C ASN A 52 13.21 7.34 12.00
N GLY A 53 14.30 6.57 11.98
CA GLY A 53 14.40 5.31 11.27
C GLY A 53 14.46 4.10 12.20
N ILE A 54 14.32 2.91 11.63
CA ILE A 54 14.40 1.62 12.34
C ILE A 54 15.78 0.95 12.21
N GLY A 55 16.74 1.56 11.49
CA GLY A 55 18.05 0.98 11.22
C GLY A 55 18.07 -0.06 10.10
N LYS A 56 16.94 -0.52 9.63
CA LYS A 56 16.82 -1.40 8.45
C LYS A 56 16.83 -0.55 7.18
N VAL A 57 17.65 -0.95 6.22
CA VAL A 57 17.83 -0.23 4.95
C VAL A 57 17.36 -1.15 3.82
N TYR A 58 16.52 -0.62 2.96
CA TYR A 58 16.02 -1.27 1.75
C TYR A 58 16.35 -0.40 0.53
N LEU A 59 17.00 -0.97 -0.48
CA LEU A 59 17.44 -0.28 -1.71
C LEU A 59 18.17 1.06 -1.41
N GLY A 60 19.07 1.04 -0.41
CA GLY A 60 19.87 2.20 -0.03
C GLY A 60 19.17 3.24 0.86
N ARG A 61 17.88 3.06 1.16
CA ARG A 61 17.08 3.95 2.00
C ARG A 61 16.79 3.32 3.36
N GLU A 62 17.06 4.03 4.46
CA GLU A 62 16.59 3.62 5.78
C GLU A 62 15.07 3.74 5.86
N ILE A 63 14.44 2.69 6.37
CA ILE A 63 12.99 2.63 6.59
C ILE A 63 12.63 3.51 7.79
N SER A 64 11.54 4.29 7.67
CA SER A 64 11.09 5.13 8.77
C SER A 64 10.40 4.30 9.88
N LYS A 65 10.28 4.88 11.06
CA LYS A 65 9.43 4.34 12.12
C LYS A 65 7.97 4.48 11.75
N VAL A 66 7.19 3.44 12.00
CA VAL A 66 5.73 3.44 11.83
C VAL A 66 5.11 4.48 12.74
N MET A 67 4.15 5.23 12.22
CA MET A 67 3.31 6.11 13.03
C MET A 67 2.33 5.26 13.85
N GLY A 68 2.48 5.27 15.18
CA GLY A 68 1.56 4.55 16.07
C GLY A 68 0.17 5.20 16.13
N HIS A 69 -0.84 4.41 16.52
CA HIS A 69 -2.25 4.86 16.67
C HIS A 69 -2.44 6.12 17.52
N ARG A 70 -1.50 6.43 18.43
CA ARG A 70 -1.50 7.70 19.20
C ARG A 70 -1.36 8.93 18.28
N GLY A 71 -0.87 8.75 17.07
CA GLY A 71 -0.81 9.78 16.04
C GLY A 71 -2.09 9.93 15.20
N ALA A 72 -3.16 9.19 15.50
CA ALA A 72 -4.40 9.18 14.73
C ALA A 72 -4.99 10.58 14.49
N ASN A 73 -4.89 11.48 15.49
CA ASN A 73 -5.35 12.86 15.35
C ASN A 73 -4.62 13.64 14.25
N TRP A 74 -3.39 13.25 13.92
CA TRP A 74 -2.67 13.85 12.80
C TRP A 74 -3.32 13.50 11.47
N LEU A 75 -3.84 12.29 11.32
CA LEU A 75 -4.54 11.82 10.11
C LEU A 75 -5.86 12.56 9.88
N GLU A 76 -6.46 13.07 10.96
CA GLU A 76 -7.78 13.75 10.93
C GLU A 76 -7.68 15.27 11.01
N ARG A 77 -6.46 15.84 10.96
CA ARG A 77 -6.27 17.30 11.09
C ARG A 77 -7.01 18.07 9.99
N PRO A 78 -7.72 19.17 10.30
CA PRO A 78 -8.47 19.94 9.31
C PRO A 78 -7.61 20.48 8.15
N ALA A 79 -6.33 20.78 8.43
CA ALA A 79 -5.39 21.25 7.41
C ALA A 79 -5.10 20.23 6.30
N ARG A 80 -5.44 18.95 6.50
CA ARG A 80 -5.24 17.89 5.51
C ARG A 80 -6.01 18.17 4.22
N GLU A 81 -7.25 18.61 4.35
CA GLU A 81 -8.12 18.93 3.19
C GLU A 81 -7.47 19.97 2.27
N SER A 82 -6.92 21.04 2.83
CA SER A 82 -6.35 22.13 2.04
C SER A 82 -4.91 21.88 1.58
N LYS A 83 -4.14 21.08 2.32
CA LYS A 83 -2.71 20.86 2.06
C LYS A 83 -2.44 19.62 1.21
N GLU A 84 -3.19 18.56 1.40
CA GLU A 84 -2.99 17.27 0.74
C GLU A 84 -4.01 17.02 -0.39
N ARG A 85 -5.13 17.76 -0.40
CA ARG A 85 -6.17 17.65 -1.42
C ARG A 85 -6.62 16.20 -1.63
N PRO A 86 -7.12 15.53 -0.57
CA PRO A 86 -7.62 14.16 -0.67
C PRO A 86 -8.76 14.02 -1.69
N ASP A 87 -9.51 15.08 -1.94
CA ASP A 87 -10.51 15.19 -3.00
C ASP A 87 -9.91 14.86 -4.37
N LEU A 88 -8.81 15.54 -4.74
CA LEU A 88 -8.12 15.31 -6.02
C LEU A 88 -7.54 13.92 -6.12
N LEU A 89 -7.00 13.38 -5.00
CA LEU A 89 -6.49 12.02 -4.98
C LEU A 89 -7.62 11.02 -5.28
N VAL A 90 -8.71 11.08 -4.53
CA VAL A 90 -9.86 10.17 -4.68
C VAL A 90 -10.43 10.25 -6.09
N ASP A 91 -10.58 11.48 -6.65
CA ASP A 91 -11.07 11.68 -8.02
C ASP A 91 -10.13 11.12 -9.09
N SER A 92 -8.82 11.04 -8.79
CA SER A 92 -7.79 10.54 -9.72
C SER A 92 -7.61 9.02 -9.65
N LEU A 93 -8.16 8.35 -8.63
CA LEU A 93 -8.05 6.88 -8.56
C LEU A 93 -8.82 6.24 -9.73
N PRO A 94 -8.16 5.38 -10.49
CA PRO A 94 -8.76 4.71 -11.65
C PRO A 94 -9.61 3.52 -11.19
N VAL A 95 -10.77 3.79 -10.59
CA VAL A 95 -11.69 2.78 -10.03
C VAL A 95 -13.03 2.79 -10.76
N ASP A 96 -13.58 1.60 -10.95
CA ASP A 96 -14.94 1.37 -11.43
C ASP A 96 -15.88 1.07 -10.24
N ALA A 97 -17.19 1.23 -10.44
CA ALA A 97 -18.19 1.14 -9.38
C ALA A 97 -18.26 -0.23 -8.66
N SER A 98 -17.78 -1.29 -9.31
CA SER A 98 -17.77 -2.67 -8.80
C SER A 98 -16.42 -3.14 -8.28
N ASP A 99 -15.39 -2.28 -8.33
CA ASP A 99 -14.03 -2.68 -7.96
C ASP A 99 -13.89 -3.02 -6.48
N THR A 100 -13.07 -3.99 -6.19
CA THR A 100 -12.51 -4.23 -4.87
C THR A 100 -11.21 -3.44 -4.73
N VAL A 101 -11.21 -2.45 -3.84
CA VAL A 101 -10.09 -1.53 -3.65
C VAL A 101 -9.45 -1.78 -2.29
N ALA A 102 -8.13 -1.93 -2.23
CA ALA A 102 -7.38 -2.08 -0.99
C ALA A 102 -6.67 -0.78 -0.59
N ASP A 103 -6.98 -0.26 0.59
CA ASP A 103 -6.30 0.85 1.26
C ASP A 103 -5.24 0.27 2.20
N ILE A 104 -3.97 0.27 1.81
CA ILE A 104 -2.88 -0.36 2.56
C ILE A 104 -2.21 0.66 3.48
N GLY A 105 -2.28 0.42 4.79
CA GLY A 105 -1.92 1.40 5.81
C GLY A 105 -3.06 2.40 6.04
N ALA A 106 -4.29 1.91 6.08
CA ALA A 106 -5.52 2.70 6.11
C ALA A 106 -5.63 3.66 7.31
N GLY A 107 -4.87 3.40 8.39
CA GLY A 107 -4.90 4.21 9.61
C GLY A 107 -6.31 4.32 10.19
N THR A 108 -6.83 5.53 10.26
CA THR A 108 -8.20 5.79 10.76
C THR A 108 -9.29 5.52 9.73
N GLY A 109 -8.95 5.07 8.52
CA GLY A 109 -9.88 4.94 7.39
C GLY A 109 -10.20 6.28 6.70
N TYR A 110 -9.40 7.32 6.96
CA TYR A 110 -9.65 8.67 6.43
C TYR A 110 -9.90 8.69 4.92
N LEU A 111 -9.11 7.94 4.14
CA LEU A 111 -9.29 7.79 2.70
C LEU A 111 -10.27 6.68 2.34
N SER A 112 -10.28 5.57 3.07
CA SER A 112 -11.20 4.45 2.82
C SER A 112 -12.64 4.92 2.73
N PHE A 113 -13.11 5.76 3.67
CA PHE A 113 -14.46 6.31 3.68
C PHE A 113 -14.74 7.32 2.56
N ARG A 114 -13.71 7.90 1.94
CA ARG A 114 -13.85 8.80 0.78
C ARG A 114 -13.88 8.01 -0.53
N VAL A 115 -13.20 6.88 -0.57
CA VAL A 115 -13.20 5.98 -1.74
C VAL A 115 -14.47 5.13 -1.80
N ALA A 116 -15.04 4.73 -0.65
CA ALA A 116 -16.23 3.88 -0.57
C ALA A 116 -17.39 4.34 -1.47
N PRO A 117 -17.76 5.63 -1.55
CA PRO A 117 -18.80 6.11 -2.47
C PRO A 117 -18.45 5.96 -3.96
N ARG A 118 -17.17 5.76 -4.31
CA ARG A 118 -16.72 5.56 -5.70
C ARG A 118 -16.93 4.12 -6.16
N VAL A 119 -17.03 3.19 -5.23
CA VAL A 119 -17.19 1.74 -5.48
C VAL A 119 -18.48 1.21 -4.81
N PRO A 120 -19.66 1.74 -5.15
CA PRO A 120 -20.91 1.42 -4.44
C PRO A 120 -21.40 -0.02 -4.66
N GLN A 121 -20.84 -0.75 -5.62
CA GLN A 121 -21.13 -2.15 -5.90
C GLN A 121 -19.94 -3.06 -5.55
N GLY A 122 -18.82 -2.47 -5.16
CA GLY A 122 -17.59 -3.12 -4.73
C GLY A 122 -17.32 -2.90 -3.26
N ASN A 123 -16.05 -3.06 -2.85
CA ASN A 123 -15.64 -2.91 -1.46
C ASN A 123 -14.34 -2.13 -1.33
N VAL A 124 -14.16 -1.47 -0.19
CA VAL A 124 -12.87 -0.92 0.23
C VAL A 124 -12.33 -1.76 1.38
N LEU A 125 -11.26 -2.49 1.13
CA LEU A 125 -10.55 -3.29 2.12
C LEU A 125 -9.55 -2.38 2.85
N ALA A 126 -9.91 -1.92 4.04
CA ALA A 126 -9.10 -1.03 4.86
C ALA A 126 -8.09 -1.85 5.68
N VAL A 127 -6.88 -2.00 5.14
CA VAL A 127 -5.82 -2.84 5.70
C VAL A 127 -4.93 -2.02 6.63
N ASP A 128 -4.79 -2.45 7.87
CA ASP A 128 -3.83 -1.85 8.82
C ASP A 128 -3.22 -2.92 9.74
N ILE A 129 -1.98 -2.71 10.16
CA ILE A 129 -1.28 -3.62 11.09
C ILE A 129 -1.63 -3.34 12.56
N GLN A 130 -2.27 -2.23 12.88
CA GLN A 130 -2.58 -1.80 14.24
C GLN A 130 -4.05 -2.08 14.58
N PRO A 131 -4.34 -2.92 15.61
CA PRO A 131 -5.73 -3.23 15.98
C PRO A 131 -6.51 -2.01 16.44
N GLU A 132 -5.83 -1.02 17.01
CA GLU A 132 -6.43 0.23 17.47
C GLU A 132 -6.94 1.07 16.29
N MET A 133 -6.20 1.13 15.18
CA MET A 133 -6.64 1.79 13.95
C MET A 133 -7.88 1.09 13.37
N LEU A 134 -7.83 -0.23 13.28
CA LEU A 134 -8.99 -1.01 12.82
C LEU A 134 -10.22 -0.86 13.74
N SER A 135 -10.01 -0.68 15.05
CA SER A 135 -11.11 -0.38 15.98
C SER A 135 -11.76 0.96 15.67
N MET A 136 -10.96 1.98 15.35
CA MET A 136 -11.48 3.30 14.93
C MET A 136 -12.28 3.20 13.63
N ILE A 137 -11.81 2.39 12.66
CA ILE A 137 -12.53 2.14 11.41
C ILE A 137 -13.88 1.48 11.70
N ARG A 138 -13.93 0.43 12.55
CA ARG A 138 -15.18 -0.24 12.92
C ARG A 138 -16.19 0.69 13.56
N THR A 139 -15.72 1.56 14.48
CA THR A 139 -16.57 2.59 15.10
C THR A 139 -17.18 3.51 14.03
N ARG A 140 -16.39 3.97 13.08
CA ARG A 140 -16.84 4.86 12.00
C ARG A 140 -17.79 4.19 11.01
N ILE A 141 -17.58 2.91 10.73
CA ILE A 141 -18.52 2.11 9.92
C ILE A 141 -19.91 2.16 10.56
N ALA A 142 -19.99 1.90 11.88
CA ALA A 142 -21.25 1.93 12.61
C ALA A 142 -21.86 3.33 12.69
N GLU A 143 -21.05 4.36 12.95
CA GLU A 143 -21.51 5.76 13.05
C GLU A 143 -22.02 6.33 11.72
N ARG A 144 -21.44 5.89 10.59
CA ARG A 144 -21.77 6.41 9.25
C ARG A 144 -22.71 5.51 8.47
N GLU A 145 -23.06 4.35 9.03
CA GLU A 145 -23.90 3.33 8.39
C GLU A 145 -23.37 2.93 7.00
N VAL A 146 -22.03 2.77 6.88
CA VAL A 146 -21.34 2.37 5.63
C VAL A 146 -21.16 0.86 5.65
N ASP A 147 -21.54 0.17 4.58
CA ASP A 147 -21.53 -1.29 4.46
C ASP A 147 -20.43 -1.85 3.56
N ASN A 148 -19.80 -1.00 2.74
CA ASN A 148 -18.78 -1.41 1.78
C ASN A 148 -17.33 -1.03 2.19
N VAL A 149 -17.07 -0.74 3.47
CA VAL A 149 -15.73 -0.61 4.03
C VAL A 149 -15.47 -1.80 4.96
N VAL A 150 -14.46 -2.60 4.64
CA VAL A 150 -14.11 -3.82 5.36
C VAL A 150 -12.75 -3.67 6.03
N PRO A 151 -12.66 -3.63 7.38
CA PRO A 151 -11.37 -3.56 8.06
C PRO A 151 -10.66 -4.92 8.04
N VAL A 152 -9.43 -4.94 7.54
CA VAL A 152 -8.58 -6.12 7.41
C VAL A 152 -7.35 -5.99 8.28
N ARG A 153 -7.03 -7.04 9.06
CA ARG A 153 -5.81 -7.08 9.85
C ARG A 153 -4.66 -7.62 9.01
N GLY A 154 -3.78 -6.72 8.54
CA GLY A 154 -2.53 -7.09 7.90
C GLY A 154 -1.43 -7.45 8.89
N THR A 155 -0.31 -7.95 8.36
CA THR A 155 0.97 -8.13 9.05
C THR A 155 2.01 -7.17 8.47
N VAL A 156 3.26 -7.24 8.93
CA VAL A 156 4.34 -6.42 8.38
C VAL A 156 4.87 -6.93 7.02
N THR A 157 4.49 -8.14 6.64
CA THR A 157 4.94 -8.81 5.41
C THR A 157 3.83 -9.17 4.45
N ASP A 158 2.56 -9.06 4.88
CA ASP A 158 1.42 -9.60 4.13
C ASP A 158 0.16 -8.78 4.45
N PRO A 159 -0.55 -8.23 3.45
CA PRO A 159 -1.79 -7.51 3.66
C PRO A 159 -2.96 -8.42 4.07
N GLN A 160 -2.78 -9.76 4.04
CA GLN A 160 -3.80 -10.77 4.37
C GLN A 160 -5.04 -10.67 3.48
N LEU A 161 -4.82 -10.44 2.20
CA LEU A 161 -5.85 -10.38 1.17
C LEU A 161 -5.84 -11.67 0.35
N PRO A 162 -7.02 -12.18 -0.07
CA PRO A 162 -7.08 -13.35 -0.95
C PRO A 162 -6.36 -13.08 -2.29
N ALA A 163 -5.80 -14.14 -2.88
CA ALA A 163 -5.21 -14.03 -4.22
C ALA A 163 -6.28 -13.64 -5.26
N ASP A 164 -5.87 -12.91 -6.29
CA ASP A 164 -6.71 -12.48 -7.43
C ASP A 164 -8.04 -11.81 -7.00
N SER A 165 -8.02 -10.98 -5.95
CA SER A 165 -9.24 -10.41 -5.36
C SER A 165 -9.30 -8.89 -5.33
N VAL A 166 -8.23 -8.20 -5.71
CA VAL A 166 -8.09 -6.74 -5.60
C VAL A 166 -7.86 -6.12 -6.98
N ASP A 167 -8.72 -5.19 -7.38
CA ASP A 167 -8.60 -4.50 -8.66
C ASP A 167 -7.67 -3.29 -8.60
N LEU A 168 -7.67 -2.61 -7.45
CA LEU A 168 -6.78 -1.50 -7.16
C LEU A 168 -6.30 -1.57 -5.71
N ALA A 169 -5.00 -1.48 -5.50
CA ALA A 169 -4.44 -1.19 -4.18
C ALA A 169 -3.83 0.21 -4.18
N TYR A 170 -4.05 0.97 -3.11
CA TYR A 170 -3.38 2.26 -2.95
C TYR A 170 -2.72 2.39 -1.58
N MET A 171 -1.64 3.14 -1.53
CA MET A 171 -0.91 3.51 -0.33
C MET A 171 -0.65 5.01 -0.36
N VAL A 172 -1.04 5.71 0.70
CA VAL A 172 -0.87 7.17 0.80
C VAL A 172 -0.11 7.49 2.07
N ASP A 173 1.13 7.99 1.90
CA ASP A 173 2.01 8.35 3.00
C ASP A 173 2.22 7.17 3.99
N ALA A 174 2.41 5.95 3.43
CA ALA A 174 2.48 4.71 4.19
C ALA A 174 3.65 3.79 3.76
N TYR A 175 3.96 3.69 2.48
CA TYR A 175 4.97 2.74 1.98
C TYR A 175 6.36 2.98 2.58
N HIS A 176 6.71 4.22 2.86
CA HIS A 176 7.98 4.58 3.49
C HIS A 176 8.16 4.01 4.91
N GLU A 177 7.08 3.54 5.55
CA GLU A 177 7.06 2.92 6.88
C GLU A 177 7.10 1.39 6.85
N PHE A 178 6.99 0.76 5.67
CA PHE A 178 6.98 -0.70 5.56
C PHE A 178 8.34 -1.27 5.97
N SER A 179 8.35 -2.06 7.05
CA SER A 179 9.57 -2.73 7.55
C SER A 179 10.01 -3.90 6.66
N HIS A 180 9.11 -4.42 5.84
CA HIS A 180 9.34 -5.51 4.88
C HIS A 180 8.67 -5.18 3.54
N PRO A 181 9.15 -4.13 2.83
CA PRO A 181 8.48 -3.66 1.62
C PRO A 181 8.49 -4.69 0.49
N TYR A 182 9.54 -5.48 0.32
CA TYR A 182 9.61 -6.52 -0.71
C TYR A 182 8.54 -7.59 -0.49
N GLU A 183 8.46 -8.13 0.72
CA GLU A 183 7.51 -9.18 1.10
C GLU A 183 6.07 -8.67 0.99
N MET A 184 5.81 -7.47 1.51
CA MET A 184 4.48 -6.84 1.43
C MET A 184 4.05 -6.62 -0.02
N MET A 185 4.93 -6.10 -0.88
CA MET A 185 4.61 -5.86 -2.28
C MET A 185 4.46 -7.17 -3.07
N THR A 186 5.20 -8.23 -2.69
CA THR A 186 5.04 -9.56 -3.29
C THR A 186 3.67 -10.15 -2.94
N ALA A 187 3.27 -10.11 -1.67
CA ALA A 187 1.96 -10.60 -1.25
C ALA A 187 0.82 -9.75 -1.85
N LEU A 188 1.03 -8.45 -1.96
CA LEU A 188 0.07 -7.56 -2.62
C LEU A 188 -0.07 -7.87 -4.12
N TYR A 189 1.04 -8.17 -4.80
CA TYR A 189 1.00 -8.58 -6.21
C TYR A 189 0.17 -9.86 -6.41
N GLU A 190 0.29 -10.82 -5.49
CA GLU A 190 -0.52 -12.05 -5.52
C GLU A 190 -2.01 -11.78 -5.27
N ALA A 191 -2.33 -10.75 -4.49
CA ALA A 191 -3.71 -10.36 -4.20
C ALA A 191 -4.38 -9.61 -5.37
N LEU A 192 -3.61 -9.00 -6.27
CA LEU A 192 -4.16 -8.26 -7.40
C LEU A 192 -4.78 -9.20 -8.44
N THR A 193 -5.94 -8.79 -8.97
CA THR A 193 -6.55 -9.44 -10.15
C THR A 193 -5.65 -9.27 -11.38
N PRO A 194 -5.78 -10.11 -12.41
CA PRO A 194 -5.11 -9.87 -13.70
C PRO A 194 -5.47 -8.49 -14.27
N GLY A 195 -4.47 -7.61 -14.39
CA GLY A 195 -4.66 -6.21 -14.78
C GLY A 195 -4.92 -5.25 -13.64
N GLY A 196 -4.95 -5.74 -12.41
CA GLY A 196 -5.01 -4.94 -11.18
C GLY A 196 -3.83 -3.97 -11.07
N ARG A 197 -4.00 -2.90 -10.32
CA ARG A 197 -3.07 -1.76 -10.26
C ARG A 197 -2.69 -1.41 -8.84
N VAL A 198 -1.48 -0.86 -8.70
CA VAL A 198 -1.01 -0.25 -7.45
C VAL A 198 -0.81 1.25 -7.67
N VAL A 199 -1.30 2.05 -6.72
CA VAL A 199 -1.09 3.51 -6.67
C VAL A 199 -0.31 3.85 -5.41
N LEU A 200 0.87 4.43 -5.57
CA LEU A 200 1.70 4.94 -4.47
C LEU A 200 1.66 6.46 -4.46
N VAL A 201 1.36 7.04 -3.31
CA VAL A 201 1.35 8.49 -3.10
C VAL A 201 2.22 8.81 -1.89
N GLU A 202 3.31 9.49 -2.13
CA GLU A 202 4.30 9.83 -1.10
C GLU A 202 4.71 11.30 -1.18
N TYR A 203 5.12 11.87 -0.07
CA TYR A 203 5.70 13.21 -0.07
C TYR A 203 7.03 13.21 -0.83
N ARG A 204 7.14 14.15 -1.76
CA ARG A 204 8.30 14.27 -2.63
C ARG A 204 9.55 14.69 -1.87
N ARG A 205 10.59 13.86 -1.89
CA ARG A 205 11.87 14.13 -1.22
C ARG A 205 12.68 15.24 -1.92
N GLU A 206 12.56 15.33 -3.24
CA GLU A 206 13.22 16.33 -4.07
C GLU A 206 12.74 17.76 -3.78
N ASP A 207 11.58 17.92 -3.14
CA ASP A 207 11.07 19.23 -2.74
C ASP A 207 11.48 19.57 -1.31
N PRO A 208 12.47 20.49 -1.11
CA PRO A 208 12.91 20.88 0.23
C PRO A 208 11.89 21.77 0.95
N SER A 209 10.92 22.34 0.25
CA SER A 209 9.89 23.22 0.84
C SER A 209 8.82 22.46 1.62
N ILE A 210 8.69 21.15 1.41
CA ILE A 210 7.73 20.31 2.13
C ILE A 210 8.21 20.06 3.56
N PRO A 211 7.51 20.54 4.61
CA PRO A 211 7.96 20.50 6.00
C PRO A 211 7.67 19.13 6.64
N ILE A 212 8.06 18.04 5.97
CA ILE A 212 7.92 16.65 6.41
C ILE A 212 9.32 16.10 6.71
N LYS A 213 9.43 15.21 7.71
CA LYS A 213 10.69 14.55 8.08
C LYS A 213 11.26 13.80 6.89
N THR A 214 12.59 13.82 6.72
CA THR A 214 13.26 13.28 5.52
C THR A 214 12.94 11.81 5.24
N LEU A 215 12.80 10.96 6.28
CA LEU A 215 12.46 9.54 6.09
C LEU A 215 10.97 9.29 5.76
N HIS A 216 10.12 10.29 5.94
CA HIS A 216 8.71 10.25 5.53
C HIS A 216 8.51 10.89 4.14
N LYS A 217 9.58 11.08 3.39
CA LYS A 217 9.55 11.50 1.99
C LYS A 217 10.27 10.46 1.14
N MET A 218 9.81 10.25 -0.06
CA MET A 218 10.46 9.36 -1.03
C MET A 218 10.80 10.11 -2.32
N THR A 219 11.87 9.67 -2.98
CA THR A 219 12.16 10.13 -4.34
C THR A 219 11.30 9.35 -5.32
N GLU A 220 11.08 9.91 -6.51
CA GLU A 220 10.37 9.21 -7.58
C GLU A 220 11.02 7.86 -7.93
N ALA A 221 12.36 7.78 -7.83
CA ALA A 221 13.09 6.53 -8.06
C ALA A 221 12.98 5.49 -6.92
N GLN A 222 12.42 5.87 -5.77
CA GLN A 222 12.24 5.00 -4.59
C GLN A 222 10.81 4.46 -4.48
N THR A 223 9.88 5.03 -5.23
CA THR A 223 8.49 4.58 -5.36
C THR A 223 8.28 3.80 -6.65
#